data_e4e49028fea40589f21492582534da00
#
_entry.id   e4e49028fea40589f21492582534da00
#
_cell.length_a   1.000
_cell.length_b   1.000
_cell.length_c   1.000
_cell.angle_alpha   90.00
_cell.angle_beta   90.00
_cell.angle_gamma   90.00
#
_symmetry.space_group_name_H-M   'P 1'
#
loop_
_entity.id
_entity.type
_entity.pdbx_description
1 polymer ?
#
loop_
_entity_poly.entity_id
_entity_poly.type
_entity_poly.pdbx_seq_one_letter_code
_entity_poly.pdbx_strand_id
1 'polypeptide(L)'
;MSADSPSPRMSHPPVPVPVHDPWVFGYGSLIWNPGFPFADRVEATLLGAHRALCIYSFHHRGTPEHPGLVLGLDLGGSCKGVAYRVAAADWPQVHAYLTEREQISGVYRETSRRVRLKGHEDLAASAVAYVANRAHPQYARGLSLEDQLHLVRRSHGRSGPNRDYVLATVDALATMGIEDRGLSWIAHHLRGGQA
;
A
#
# COMPACT_ATOMS: atom_id res chain seq x y z
N MET A 1 -30.42 18.88 25.06
CA MET A 1 -29.68 17.62 25.28
C MET A 1 -30.10 16.70 24.14
N SER A 2 -29.35 16.76 23.02
CA SER A 2 -29.60 15.91 21.84
C SER A 2 -28.65 14.73 21.91
N ALA A 3 -29.23 13.53 22.01
CA ALA A 3 -28.46 12.29 22.00
C ALA A 3 -27.99 12.00 20.58
N ASP A 4 -26.67 11.95 20.45
CA ASP A 4 -25.99 11.54 19.23
C ASP A 4 -26.14 10.02 19.08
N SER A 5 -26.99 9.60 18.15
CA SER A 5 -27.19 8.19 17.84
C SER A 5 -26.02 7.67 17.00
N PRO A 6 -25.33 6.60 17.38
CA PRO A 6 -24.25 6.05 16.58
C PRO A 6 -24.82 5.50 15.25
N SER A 7 -24.22 5.94 14.14
CA SER A 7 -24.53 5.41 12.81
C SER A 7 -24.36 3.89 12.77
N PRO A 8 -25.26 3.16 12.09
CA PRO A 8 -25.18 1.70 12.02
C PRO A 8 -23.89 1.29 11.29
N ARG A 9 -23.09 0.45 11.93
CA ARG A 9 -21.96 -0.22 11.27
C ARG A 9 -22.53 -1.09 10.16
N MET A 10 -22.13 -0.81 8.93
CA MET A 10 -22.45 -1.67 7.80
C MET A 10 -21.77 -3.03 8.06
N SER A 11 -22.57 -4.03 8.43
CA SER A 11 -22.11 -5.41 8.56
C SER A 11 -21.87 -5.96 7.15
N HIS A 12 -20.61 -6.08 6.76
CA HIS A 12 -20.26 -6.85 5.57
C HIS A 12 -20.62 -8.32 5.81
N PRO A 13 -21.10 -9.04 4.76
CA PRO A 13 -21.37 -10.47 4.89
C PRO A 13 -20.08 -11.20 5.30
N PRO A 14 -20.19 -12.26 6.11
CA PRO A 14 -19.02 -13.00 6.55
C PRO A 14 -18.24 -13.56 5.37
N VAL A 15 -16.94 -13.29 5.35
CA VAL A 15 -16.02 -13.81 4.33
C VAL A 15 -15.88 -15.32 4.54
N PRO A 16 -16.12 -16.16 3.54
CA PRO A 16 -15.99 -17.61 3.69
C PRO A 16 -14.52 -17.99 3.98
N VAL A 17 -14.34 -19.02 4.81
CA VAL A 17 -13.03 -19.61 5.06
C VAL A 17 -12.55 -20.27 3.77
N PRO A 18 -11.39 -19.89 3.22
CA PRO A 18 -10.88 -20.48 1.99
C PRO A 18 -10.41 -21.92 2.21
N VAL A 19 -10.41 -22.73 1.13
CA VAL A 19 -9.93 -24.13 1.15
C VAL A 19 -8.40 -24.19 1.36
N HIS A 20 -7.66 -23.17 0.91
CA HIS A 20 -6.21 -23.08 1.00
C HIS A 20 -5.81 -21.77 1.65
N ASP A 21 -4.65 -21.76 2.31
CA ASP A 21 -4.06 -20.57 2.90
C ASP A 21 -3.88 -19.47 1.85
N PRO A 22 -4.57 -18.32 1.96
CA PRO A 22 -4.41 -17.23 1.01
C PRO A 22 -3.10 -16.49 1.23
N TRP A 23 -2.60 -15.88 0.15
CA TRP A 23 -1.48 -14.97 0.18
C TRP A 23 -1.96 -13.52 0.13
N VAL A 24 -1.29 -12.64 0.89
CA VAL A 24 -1.47 -11.17 0.86
C VAL A 24 -0.17 -10.54 0.40
N PHE A 25 -0.22 -9.64 -0.58
CA PHE A 25 0.96 -8.95 -1.08
C PHE A 25 1.12 -7.55 -0.48
N GLY A 26 2.22 -7.35 0.23
CA GLY A 26 2.65 -6.06 0.78
C GLY A 26 3.68 -5.37 -0.11
N TYR A 27 3.45 -4.09 -0.44
CA TYR A 27 4.32 -3.28 -1.29
C TYR A 27 4.70 -1.92 -0.67
N GLY A 28 4.06 -1.54 0.42
CA GLY A 28 4.24 -0.30 1.16
C GLY A 28 4.32 -0.58 2.65
N SER A 29 3.51 0.11 3.47
CA SER A 29 3.54 -0.04 4.93
C SER A 29 3.30 -1.47 5.44
N LEU A 30 2.60 -2.31 4.68
CA LEU A 30 2.45 -3.73 4.99
C LEU A 30 3.78 -4.49 5.03
N ILE A 31 4.85 -3.99 4.40
CA ILE A 31 6.16 -4.64 4.41
C ILE A 31 6.75 -4.69 5.83
N TRP A 32 6.62 -3.58 6.58
CA TRP A 32 7.19 -3.45 7.93
C TRP A 32 6.15 -3.46 9.06
N ASN A 33 4.89 -3.24 8.71
CA ASN A 33 3.79 -3.26 9.66
C ASN A 33 2.56 -3.96 9.04
N PRO A 34 2.57 -5.30 8.92
CA PRO A 34 1.43 -6.06 8.41
C PRO A 34 0.18 -5.89 9.31
N GLY A 35 0.35 -5.97 10.64
CA GLY A 35 -0.73 -5.77 11.61
C GLY A 35 -1.71 -6.95 11.71
N PHE A 36 -1.39 -8.09 11.11
CA PHE A 36 -2.19 -9.32 11.15
C PHE A 36 -1.30 -10.55 11.33
N PRO A 37 -1.84 -11.67 11.85
CA PRO A 37 -1.10 -12.93 11.95
C PRO A 37 -0.85 -13.53 10.57
N PHE A 38 0.32 -14.15 10.41
CA PHE A 38 0.70 -14.86 9.19
C PHE A 38 1.50 -16.12 9.54
N ALA A 39 1.34 -17.17 8.74
CA ALA A 39 2.07 -18.42 8.90
C ALA A 39 3.46 -18.36 8.21
N ASP A 40 3.60 -17.54 7.17
CA ASP A 40 4.83 -17.43 6.40
C ASP A 40 4.98 -16.03 5.79
N ARG A 41 6.25 -15.61 5.56
CA ARG A 41 6.61 -14.32 4.97
C ARG A 41 7.75 -14.52 3.98
N VAL A 42 7.50 -14.29 2.72
CA VAL A 42 8.44 -14.55 1.63
C VAL A 42 8.58 -13.30 0.76
N GLU A 43 9.81 -12.98 0.34
CA GLU A 43 10.02 -11.99 -0.71
C GLU A 43 9.31 -12.44 -1.99
N ALA A 44 8.63 -11.51 -2.65
CA ALA A 44 7.85 -11.84 -3.84
C ALA A 44 7.88 -10.71 -4.87
N THR A 45 7.64 -11.09 -6.13
CA THR A 45 7.44 -10.14 -7.23
C THR A 45 6.01 -10.27 -7.75
N LEU A 46 5.22 -9.22 -7.60
CA LEU A 46 3.89 -9.10 -8.18
C LEU A 46 4.00 -8.68 -9.64
N LEU A 47 3.21 -9.30 -10.51
CA LEU A 47 3.19 -9.01 -11.95
C LEU A 47 1.94 -8.19 -12.32
N GLY A 48 2.09 -7.29 -13.31
CA GLY A 48 1.02 -6.49 -13.87
C GLY A 48 0.68 -5.21 -13.09
N ALA A 49 1.45 -4.87 -12.04
CA ALA A 49 1.39 -3.58 -11.39
C ALA A 49 2.75 -3.21 -10.79
N HIS A 50 3.01 -1.91 -10.61
CA HIS A 50 4.23 -1.37 -10.03
C HIS A 50 3.92 -0.42 -8.86
N ARG A 51 4.89 -0.20 -7.98
CA ARG A 51 4.80 0.77 -6.88
C ARG A 51 4.91 2.19 -7.43
N ALA A 52 4.04 3.09 -6.96
CA ALA A 52 4.08 4.50 -7.34
C ALA A 52 3.53 5.39 -6.21
N LEU A 53 4.02 6.63 -6.10
CA LEU A 53 3.38 7.68 -5.32
C LEU A 53 2.22 8.26 -6.16
N CYS A 54 1.10 7.55 -6.16
CA CYS A 54 -0.02 7.85 -7.06
C CYS A 54 -1.36 8.10 -6.34
N ILE A 55 -1.34 8.27 -5.03
CA ILE A 55 -2.55 8.54 -4.25
C ILE A 55 -2.39 9.82 -3.45
N TYR A 56 -3.30 10.79 -3.64
CA TYR A 56 -3.38 11.96 -2.78
C TYR A 56 -3.84 11.59 -1.38
N SER A 57 -3.11 12.05 -0.38
CA SER A 57 -3.44 11.90 1.04
C SER A 57 -3.91 13.23 1.60
N PHE A 58 -5.20 13.32 1.95
CA PHE A 58 -5.82 14.52 2.49
C PHE A 58 -5.92 14.54 4.01
N HIS A 59 -5.49 13.46 4.70
CA HIS A 59 -5.61 13.34 6.16
C HIS A 59 -4.32 12.88 6.83
N HIS A 60 -3.73 11.79 6.35
CA HIS A 60 -2.57 11.19 7.03
C HIS A 60 -1.27 11.93 6.74
N ARG A 61 -1.01 12.30 5.48
CA ARG A 61 0.25 12.91 5.02
C ARG A 61 0.07 14.28 4.36
N GLY A 62 -1.14 14.83 4.43
CA GLY A 62 -1.51 16.13 3.88
C GLY A 62 -2.87 16.56 4.37
N THR A 63 -3.36 17.69 3.83
CA THR A 63 -4.71 18.24 3.99
C THR A 63 -5.34 18.42 2.62
N PRO A 64 -6.65 18.74 2.52
CA PRO A 64 -7.27 19.08 1.24
C PRO A 64 -6.57 20.25 0.51
N GLU A 65 -6.08 21.26 1.23
CA GLU A 65 -5.39 22.43 0.70
C GLU A 65 -3.93 22.13 0.31
N HIS A 66 -3.30 21.22 1.04
CA HIS A 66 -1.92 20.78 0.82
C HIS A 66 -1.84 19.26 0.82
N PRO A 67 -2.28 18.61 -0.26
CA PRO A 67 -2.32 17.16 -0.34
C PRO A 67 -0.91 16.57 -0.33
N GLY A 68 -0.74 15.50 0.46
CA GLY A 68 0.44 14.65 0.40
C GLY A 68 0.28 13.56 -0.62
N LEU A 69 1.31 12.74 -0.79
CA LEU A 69 1.29 11.55 -1.63
C LEU A 69 1.61 10.31 -0.83
N VAL A 70 0.86 9.24 -1.07
CA VAL A 70 1.14 7.92 -0.54
C VAL A 70 1.21 6.89 -1.66
N LEU A 71 1.78 5.73 -1.34
CA LEU A 71 1.98 4.66 -2.30
C LEU A 71 0.68 4.01 -2.72
N GLY A 72 0.63 3.64 -4.00
CA GLY A 72 -0.31 2.70 -4.56
C GLY A 72 0.40 1.69 -5.45
N LEU A 73 -0.26 0.57 -5.75
CA LEU A 73 0.08 -0.27 -6.89
C LEU A 73 -0.64 0.29 -8.11
N ASP A 74 0.12 0.83 -9.06
CA ASP A 74 -0.43 1.28 -10.32
C ASP A 74 -0.27 0.21 -11.41
N LEU A 75 -1.16 0.20 -12.38
CA LEU A 75 -1.22 -0.85 -13.41
C LEU A 75 0.01 -0.83 -14.34
N GLY A 76 0.46 -2.01 -14.71
CA GLY A 76 1.59 -2.24 -15.59
C GLY A 76 2.88 -2.56 -14.85
N GLY A 77 3.82 -3.24 -15.50
CA GLY A 77 5.12 -3.59 -14.94
C GLY A 77 5.08 -4.68 -13.87
N SER A 78 5.94 -4.54 -12.88
CA SER A 78 6.05 -5.46 -11.74
C SER A 78 6.47 -4.72 -10.48
N CYS A 79 6.20 -5.32 -9.32
CA CYS A 79 6.55 -4.77 -8.02
C CYS A 79 7.23 -5.82 -7.15
N LYS A 80 8.45 -5.56 -6.69
CA LYS A 80 9.08 -6.35 -5.62
C LYS A 80 8.50 -5.95 -4.27
N GLY A 81 8.18 -6.94 -3.44
CA GLY A 81 7.59 -6.75 -2.12
C GLY A 81 7.64 -8.04 -1.30
N VAL A 82 6.65 -8.21 -0.46
CA VAL A 82 6.52 -9.37 0.43
C VAL A 82 5.16 -10.03 0.23
N ALA A 83 5.12 -11.36 0.17
CA ALA A 83 3.91 -12.14 0.26
C ALA A 83 3.80 -12.75 1.66
N TYR A 84 2.64 -12.60 2.28
CA TYR A 84 2.30 -13.19 3.58
C TYR A 84 1.31 -14.33 3.37
N ARG A 85 1.63 -15.54 3.81
CA ARG A 85 0.70 -16.65 3.83
C ARG A 85 -0.11 -16.58 5.12
N VAL A 86 -1.41 -16.45 4.99
CA VAL A 86 -2.36 -16.37 6.11
C VAL A 86 -3.02 -17.73 6.27
N ALA A 87 -3.07 -18.26 7.50
CA ALA A 87 -3.80 -19.51 7.74
C ALA A 87 -5.28 -19.34 7.36
N ALA A 88 -5.85 -20.34 6.70
CA ALA A 88 -7.24 -20.29 6.23
C ALA A 88 -8.23 -19.97 7.36
N ALA A 89 -7.96 -20.47 8.59
CA ALA A 89 -8.78 -20.21 9.78
C ALA A 89 -8.76 -18.74 10.21
N ASP A 90 -7.63 -18.03 10.01
CA ASP A 90 -7.47 -16.62 10.40
C ASP A 90 -7.97 -15.66 9.31
N TRP A 91 -8.18 -16.17 8.09
CA TRP A 91 -8.50 -15.34 6.93
C TRP A 91 -9.70 -14.40 7.13
N PRO A 92 -10.84 -14.82 7.69
CA PRO A 92 -11.98 -13.92 7.86
C PRO A 92 -11.64 -12.68 8.69
N GLN A 93 -10.85 -12.84 9.76
CA GLN A 93 -10.41 -11.73 10.62
C GLN A 93 -9.37 -10.85 9.89
N VAL A 94 -8.40 -11.46 9.22
CA VAL A 94 -7.36 -10.75 8.47
C VAL A 94 -7.95 -9.97 7.32
N HIS A 95 -8.89 -10.56 6.56
CA HIS A 95 -9.57 -9.89 5.46
C HIS A 95 -10.40 -8.68 5.96
N ALA A 96 -11.12 -8.83 7.06
CA ALA A 96 -11.86 -7.72 7.67
C ALA A 96 -10.92 -6.56 8.06
N TYR A 97 -9.78 -6.87 8.70
CA TYR A 97 -8.75 -5.89 9.04
C TYR A 97 -8.18 -5.18 7.80
N LEU A 98 -7.84 -5.92 6.75
CA LEU A 98 -7.32 -5.36 5.51
C LEU A 98 -8.35 -4.49 4.79
N THR A 99 -9.62 -4.90 4.79
CA THR A 99 -10.72 -4.12 4.22
C THR A 99 -10.87 -2.79 4.96
N GLU A 100 -10.88 -2.81 6.28
CA GLU A 100 -10.95 -1.60 7.09
C GLU A 100 -9.72 -0.70 6.86
N ARG A 101 -8.53 -1.27 6.76
CA ARG A 101 -7.28 -0.52 6.57
C ARG A 101 -7.14 0.11 5.19
N GLU A 102 -7.46 -0.64 4.13
CA GLU A 102 -7.10 -0.28 2.75
C GLU A 102 -8.30 0.26 1.93
N GLN A 103 -9.53 -0.06 2.32
CA GLN A 103 -10.71 0.25 1.50
C GLN A 103 -11.64 1.33 2.05
N ILE A 104 -11.35 1.94 3.20
CA ILE A 104 -12.20 2.98 3.80
C ILE A 104 -12.57 4.10 2.82
N SER A 105 -11.63 4.53 1.99
CA SER A 105 -11.85 5.62 1.03
C SER A 105 -12.27 5.15 -0.37
N GLY A 106 -12.23 3.82 -0.65
CA GLY A 106 -12.44 3.28 -2.00
C GLY A 106 -11.34 3.60 -3.01
N VAL A 107 -10.24 4.22 -2.57
CA VAL A 107 -9.10 4.57 -3.43
C VAL A 107 -8.29 3.35 -3.84
N TYR A 108 -8.35 2.28 -3.06
CA TYR A 108 -7.76 1.00 -3.41
C TYR A 108 -8.85 -0.02 -3.73
N ARG A 109 -8.58 -0.86 -4.73
CA ARG A 109 -9.41 -2.02 -5.09
C ARG A 109 -8.67 -3.29 -4.73
N GLU A 110 -9.32 -4.16 -3.99
CA GLU A 110 -8.85 -5.52 -3.77
C GLU A 110 -8.88 -6.29 -5.09
N THR A 111 -7.78 -6.95 -5.41
CA THR A 111 -7.63 -7.79 -6.59
C THR A 111 -6.80 -9.01 -6.28
N SER A 112 -7.05 -10.09 -7.02
CA SER A 112 -6.15 -11.23 -7.04
C SER A 112 -5.08 -11.03 -8.10
N ARG A 113 -3.80 -11.16 -7.73
CA ARG A 113 -2.65 -10.94 -8.63
C ARG A 113 -1.68 -12.10 -8.58
N ARG A 114 -1.10 -12.39 -9.74
CA ARG A 114 -0.02 -13.39 -9.82
C ARG A 114 1.24 -12.85 -9.14
N VAL A 115 1.83 -13.64 -8.26
CA VAL A 115 3.11 -13.37 -7.60
C VAL A 115 4.09 -14.51 -7.85
N ARG A 116 5.37 -14.18 -7.97
CA ARG A 116 6.48 -15.13 -7.95
C ARG A 116 7.11 -15.06 -6.58
N LEU A 117 7.12 -16.16 -5.86
CA LEU A 117 7.71 -16.27 -4.53
C LEU A 117 9.20 -16.59 -4.69
N LYS A 118 10.07 -15.89 -3.95
CA LYS A 118 11.52 -16.13 -3.95
C LYS A 118 11.82 -17.53 -3.43
N GLY A 119 12.66 -18.26 -4.14
CA GLY A 119 12.97 -19.67 -3.83
C GLY A 119 11.92 -20.68 -4.32
N HIS A 120 10.84 -20.18 -4.92
CA HIS A 120 9.76 -20.99 -5.51
C HIS A 120 9.30 -20.36 -6.84
N GLU A 121 10.28 -19.93 -7.66
CA GLU A 121 10.03 -19.16 -8.88
C GLU A 121 9.16 -19.90 -9.91
N ASP A 122 9.19 -21.23 -9.88
CA ASP A 122 8.38 -22.10 -10.74
C ASP A 122 6.92 -22.20 -10.29
N LEU A 123 6.60 -21.75 -9.05
CA LEU A 123 5.25 -21.75 -8.51
C LEU A 123 4.66 -20.34 -8.59
N ALA A 124 3.78 -20.13 -9.55
CA ALA A 124 2.98 -18.91 -9.60
C ALA A 124 1.86 -19.00 -8.56
N ALA A 125 2.01 -18.29 -7.45
CA ALA A 125 0.94 -18.14 -6.47
C ALA A 125 0.01 -16.98 -6.86
N SER A 126 -1.23 -17.03 -6.35
CA SER A 126 -2.17 -15.91 -6.41
C SER A 126 -2.22 -15.23 -5.06
N ALA A 127 -2.06 -13.91 -5.02
CA ALA A 127 -2.10 -13.13 -3.79
C ALA A 127 -3.15 -12.03 -3.89
N VAL A 128 -3.82 -11.76 -2.77
CA VAL A 128 -4.64 -10.56 -2.59
C VAL A 128 -3.72 -9.35 -2.57
N ALA A 129 -4.03 -8.37 -3.39
CA ALA A 129 -3.29 -7.11 -3.49
C ALA A 129 -4.27 -5.93 -3.64
N TYR A 130 -3.92 -4.79 -3.07
CA TYR A 130 -4.70 -3.57 -3.11
C TYR A 130 -4.10 -2.63 -4.16
N VAL A 131 -4.78 -2.49 -5.30
CA VAL A 131 -4.34 -1.65 -6.43
C VAL A 131 -5.06 -0.32 -6.46
N ALA A 132 -4.40 0.72 -6.95
CA ALA A 132 -4.96 2.05 -7.09
C ALA A 132 -6.19 2.05 -8.01
N ASN A 133 -7.28 2.64 -7.56
CA ASN A 133 -8.46 2.86 -8.37
C ASN A 133 -8.25 4.12 -9.22
N ARG A 134 -7.86 3.96 -10.48
CA ARG A 134 -7.58 5.06 -11.40
C ARG A 134 -8.78 5.97 -11.70
N ALA A 135 -9.99 5.54 -11.37
CA ALA A 135 -11.20 6.36 -11.50
C ALA A 135 -11.52 7.18 -10.22
N HIS A 136 -10.78 6.95 -9.12
CA HIS A 136 -11.02 7.64 -7.87
C HIS A 136 -10.44 9.07 -7.90
N PRO A 137 -11.13 10.08 -7.32
CA PRO A 137 -10.63 11.47 -7.29
C PRO A 137 -9.27 11.66 -6.61
N GLN A 138 -8.90 10.77 -5.69
CA GLN A 138 -7.58 10.79 -5.03
C GLN A 138 -6.47 10.15 -5.88
N TYR A 139 -6.78 9.60 -7.05
CA TYR A 139 -5.72 9.07 -7.91
C TYR A 139 -4.92 10.21 -8.56
N ALA A 140 -3.66 10.35 -8.17
CA ALA A 140 -2.73 11.36 -8.67
C ALA A 140 -2.16 10.92 -10.02
N ARG A 141 -2.86 11.30 -11.10
CA ARG A 141 -2.50 10.93 -12.47
C ARG A 141 -1.34 11.78 -12.99
N GLY A 142 -0.32 11.12 -13.57
CA GLY A 142 0.65 11.76 -14.46
C GLY A 142 1.58 12.78 -13.82
N LEU A 143 1.81 12.71 -12.50
CA LEU A 143 2.75 13.60 -11.82
C LEU A 143 4.20 13.26 -12.23
N SER A 144 4.97 14.28 -12.61
CA SER A 144 6.42 14.17 -12.76
C SER A 144 7.10 13.89 -11.41
N LEU A 145 8.35 13.46 -11.40
CA LEU A 145 9.10 13.27 -10.14
C LEU A 145 9.28 14.60 -9.41
N GLU A 146 9.43 15.70 -10.11
CA GLU A 146 9.55 17.06 -9.58
C GLU A 146 8.24 17.49 -8.91
N ASP A 147 7.07 17.23 -9.53
CA ASP A 147 5.76 17.52 -8.93
C ASP A 147 5.55 16.70 -7.67
N GLN A 148 5.90 15.40 -7.71
CA GLN A 148 5.82 14.53 -6.55
C GLN A 148 6.72 15.05 -5.42
N LEU A 149 7.97 15.41 -5.72
CA LEU A 149 8.91 15.98 -4.75
C LEU A 149 8.37 17.27 -4.14
N HIS A 150 7.80 18.16 -4.97
CA HIS A 150 7.20 19.41 -4.51
C HIS A 150 6.05 19.16 -3.53
N LEU A 151 5.13 18.26 -3.85
CA LEU A 151 4.03 17.89 -2.98
C LEU A 151 4.53 17.28 -1.66
N VAL A 152 5.45 16.31 -1.73
CA VAL A 152 6.00 15.61 -0.57
C VAL A 152 6.72 16.58 0.39
N ARG A 153 7.46 17.56 -0.14
CA ARG A 153 8.20 18.53 0.69
C ARG A 153 7.30 19.41 1.57
N ARG A 154 6.17 19.83 1.05
CA ARG A 154 5.32 20.85 1.68
C ARG A 154 4.16 20.27 2.48
N SER A 155 3.89 18.97 2.33
CA SER A 155 2.69 18.37 2.90
C SER A 155 2.95 17.78 4.27
N HIS A 156 2.00 18.04 5.18
CA HIS A 156 1.96 17.54 6.53
C HIS A 156 0.53 17.17 6.88
N GLY A 157 0.31 16.00 7.40
CA GLY A 157 -0.99 15.52 7.84
C GLY A 157 -0.98 15.04 9.28
N ARG A 158 -2.08 14.44 9.68
CA ARG A 158 -2.29 13.92 11.05
C ARG A 158 -1.23 12.91 11.50
N SER A 159 -0.67 12.15 10.56
CA SER A 159 0.37 11.15 10.83
C SER A 159 1.80 11.68 10.61
N GLY A 160 1.97 13.02 10.54
CA GLY A 160 3.24 13.69 10.38
C GLY A 160 3.56 14.10 8.94
N PRO A 161 4.77 14.62 8.70
CA PRO A 161 5.22 15.10 7.41
C PRO A 161 5.20 14.00 6.35
N ASN A 162 4.84 14.36 5.11
CA ASN A 162 4.86 13.41 4.00
C ASN A 162 6.28 12.99 3.63
N ARG A 163 7.24 13.90 3.80
CA ARG A 163 8.67 13.63 3.66
C ARG A 163 9.10 12.40 4.49
N ASP A 164 8.71 12.35 5.76
CA ASP A 164 9.12 11.28 6.66
C ASP A 164 8.55 9.93 6.25
N TYR A 165 7.33 9.92 5.73
CA TYR A 165 6.72 8.72 5.15
C TYR A 165 7.53 8.18 3.97
N VAL A 166 7.93 9.05 3.03
CA VAL A 166 8.71 8.64 1.86
C VAL A 166 10.09 8.14 2.26
N LEU A 167 10.78 8.83 3.15
CA LEU A 167 12.10 8.43 3.63
C LEU A 167 12.04 7.09 4.37
N ALA A 168 11.09 6.90 5.29
CA ALA A 168 10.91 5.63 6.00
C ALA A 168 10.57 4.48 5.03
N THR A 169 9.80 4.76 3.97
CA THR A 169 9.52 3.78 2.93
C THR A 169 10.77 3.34 2.20
N VAL A 170 11.60 4.30 1.76
CA VAL A 170 12.85 3.99 1.04
C VAL A 170 13.81 3.20 1.93
N ASP A 171 13.93 3.59 3.20
CA ASP A 171 14.79 2.88 4.15
C ASP A 171 14.30 1.44 4.40
N ALA A 172 12.99 1.24 4.53
CA ALA A 172 12.40 -0.10 4.67
C ALA A 172 12.62 -0.96 3.40
N LEU A 173 12.50 -0.39 2.21
CA LEU A 173 12.79 -1.11 0.96
C LEU A 173 14.28 -1.47 0.85
N ALA A 174 15.17 -0.57 1.26
CA ALA A 174 16.62 -0.79 1.23
C ALA A 174 17.03 -1.96 2.14
N THR A 175 16.41 -2.13 3.31
CA THR A 175 16.69 -3.30 4.19
C THR A 175 16.36 -4.64 3.55
N MET A 176 15.54 -4.64 2.51
CA MET A 176 15.17 -5.82 1.70
C MET A 176 15.96 -5.91 0.39
N GLY A 177 16.93 -5.04 0.16
CA GLY A 177 17.62 -4.96 -1.12
C GLY A 177 16.72 -4.56 -2.29
N ILE A 178 15.60 -3.88 -2.03
CA ILE A 178 14.69 -3.39 -3.05
C ILE A 178 15.02 -1.94 -3.35
N GLU A 179 15.44 -1.68 -4.57
CA GLU A 179 15.61 -0.32 -5.10
C GLU A 179 14.42 0.05 -5.97
N ASP A 180 13.81 1.20 -5.68
CA ASP A 180 12.78 1.83 -6.49
C ASP A 180 13.34 3.17 -6.98
N ARG A 181 13.63 3.26 -8.28
CA ARG A 181 14.34 4.42 -8.85
C ARG A 181 13.63 5.75 -8.60
N GLY A 182 12.29 5.78 -8.73
CA GLY A 182 11.50 6.99 -8.50
C GLY A 182 11.56 7.44 -7.04
N LEU A 183 11.32 6.52 -6.13
CA LEU A 183 11.39 6.80 -4.68
C LEU A 183 12.81 7.16 -4.25
N SER A 184 13.84 6.46 -4.78
CA SER A 184 15.25 6.75 -4.46
C SER A 184 15.64 8.15 -4.92
N TRP A 185 15.20 8.58 -6.11
CA TRP A 185 15.42 9.93 -6.62
C TRP A 185 14.77 10.98 -5.70
N ILE A 186 13.50 10.80 -5.34
CA ILE A 186 12.78 11.70 -4.43
C ILE A 186 13.48 11.76 -3.06
N ALA A 187 13.83 10.60 -2.50
CA ALA A 187 14.51 10.53 -1.20
C ALA A 187 15.88 11.22 -1.22
N HIS A 188 16.66 11.08 -2.29
CA HIS A 188 17.93 11.80 -2.47
C HIS A 188 17.73 13.31 -2.36
N HIS A 189 16.77 13.87 -3.09
CA HIS A 189 16.47 15.30 -3.07
C HIS A 189 15.83 15.76 -1.75
N LEU A 190 15.10 14.90 -1.04
CA LEU A 190 14.60 15.20 0.31
C LEU A 190 15.71 15.26 1.35
N ARG A 191 16.80 14.51 1.17
CA ARG A 191 17.98 14.51 2.06
C ARG A 191 18.95 15.66 1.81
N GLY A 192 18.68 16.54 0.86
CA GLY A 192 19.53 17.67 0.51
C GLY A 192 20.51 17.41 -0.63
N GLY A 193 20.33 16.31 -1.38
CA GLY A 193 21.07 16.06 -2.63
C GLY A 193 20.74 17.13 -3.67
N GLN A 194 21.78 17.70 -4.30
CA GLN A 194 21.63 18.54 -5.49
C GLN A 194 21.44 17.65 -6.72
N ALA A 195 20.73 18.16 -7.70
CA ALA A 195 20.53 17.49 -8.99
C ALA A 195 21.82 17.41 -9.79
#